data_c8e1ece9d812b2982de7f1afd3ce3af3
#
_entry.id   c8e1ece9d812b2982de7f1afd3ce3af3
#
_cell.length_a   1.000
_cell.length_b   1.000
_cell.length_c   1.000
_cell.angle_alpha   90.00
_cell.angle_beta   90.00
_cell.angle_gamma   90.00
#
_symmetry.space_group_name_H-M   'P 1'
#
loop_
_entity.id
_entity.type
_entity.pdbx_description
1 polymer ?
#
loop_
_entity_poly.entity_id
_entity_poly.type
_entity_poly.pdbx_seq_one_letter_code
_entity_poly.pdbx_strand_id
1 'polypeptide(L)'
;MKTIGLIGGMSWESSKTYYSILNEMIRDRLGGLHSARLVMVSLDFNDLEPKLRAGDWDGITTILSDAARRCVLAGAESILIGSNTRHRVHADIAAAAAGIPCCHIAEVTGAALARDNRKTAGLL
;
A
#
# COMPACT_ATOMS: atom_id res chain seq x y z
N MET A 1 -5.10 -0.18 18.58
CA MET A 1 -4.89 -0.64 17.18
C MET A 1 -4.61 0.59 16.33
N LYS A 2 -3.52 0.58 15.58
CA LYS A 2 -3.12 1.68 14.67
C LYS A 2 -4.01 1.75 13.44
N THR A 3 -4.15 2.94 12.88
CA THR A 3 -4.91 3.18 11.65
C THR A 3 -4.01 2.96 10.42
N ILE A 4 -4.45 2.12 9.49
CA ILE A 4 -3.72 1.80 8.26
C ILE A 4 -4.19 2.74 7.15
N GLY A 5 -3.26 3.39 6.45
CA GLY A 5 -3.52 4.10 5.21
C GLY A 5 -3.28 3.16 4.02
N LEU A 6 -4.25 2.99 3.16
CA LEU A 6 -4.14 2.21 1.93
C LEU A 6 -4.25 3.13 0.72
N ILE A 7 -3.17 3.23 -0.06
CA ILE A 7 -3.20 3.86 -1.38
C ILE A 7 -3.65 2.80 -2.38
N GLY A 8 -4.89 2.89 -2.82
CA GLY A 8 -5.57 1.93 -3.69
C GLY A 8 -6.08 2.53 -5.00
N GLY A 9 -6.97 1.81 -5.68
CA GLY A 9 -7.61 2.25 -6.94
C GLY A 9 -6.77 2.01 -8.20
N MET A 10 -5.50 1.69 -8.06
CA MET A 10 -4.60 1.36 -9.19
C MET A 10 -4.91 -0.01 -9.84
N SER A 11 -5.58 -0.85 -9.12
CA SER A 11 -6.56 -1.89 -9.46
C SER A 11 -7.54 -1.89 -8.30
N TRP A 12 -8.76 -1.49 -8.52
CA TRP A 12 -9.77 -1.48 -7.46
C TRP A 12 -10.07 -2.89 -6.95
N GLU A 13 -9.93 -3.91 -7.80
CA GLU A 13 -10.06 -5.32 -7.44
C GLU A 13 -9.00 -5.73 -6.39
N SER A 14 -7.74 -5.32 -6.62
CA SER A 14 -6.67 -5.54 -5.63
C SER A 14 -6.97 -4.80 -4.34
N SER A 15 -7.46 -3.56 -4.41
CA SER A 15 -7.79 -2.77 -3.23
C SER A 15 -8.90 -3.43 -2.38
N LYS A 16 -9.90 -4.01 -3.03
CA LYS A 16 -10.94 -4.83 -2.38
C LYS A 16 -10.32 -6.03 -1.65
N THR A 17 -9.37 -6.71 -2.29
CA THR A 17 -8.67 -7.86 -1.69
C THR A 17 -7.86 -7.43 -0.47
N TYR A 18 -7.11 -6.34 -0.54
CA TYR A 18 -6.40 -5.77 0.61
C TYR A 18 -7.36 -5.45 1.77
N TYR A 19 -8.48 -4.80 1.46
CA TYR A 19 -9.49 -4.48 2.47
C TYR A 19 -10.02 -5.73 3.17
N SER A 20 -10.37 -6.77 2.41
CA SER A 20 -10.86 -8.04 2.97
C SER A 20 -9.82 -8.71 3.86
N ILE A 21 -8.59 -8.88 3.34
CA ILE A 21 -7.51 -9.56 4.08
C ILE A 21 -7.18 -8.82 5.39
N LEU A 22 -7.09 -7.48 5.35
CA LEU A 22 -6.79 -6.69 6.55
C LEU A 22 -7.87 -6.87 7.63
N ASN A 23 -9.14 -6.87 7.26
CA ASN A 23 -10.23 -7.08 8.21
C ASN A 23 -10.25 -8.52 8.75
N GLU A 24 -10.03 -9.51 7.90
CA GLU A 24 -9.94 -10.92 8.30
C GLU A 24 -8.79 -11.13 9.29
N MET A 25 -7.60 -10.61 8.99
CA MET A 25 -6.44 -10.72 9.88
C MET A 25 -6.67 -10.07 11.24
N ILE A 26 -7.34 -8.91 11.28
CA ILE A 26 -7.65 -8.23 12.55
C ILE A 26 -8.70 -9.03 13.34
N ARG A 27 -9.76 -9.48 12.69
CA ARG A 27 -10.76 -10.34 13.32
C ARG A 27 -10.13 -11.60 13.90
N ASP A 28 -9.26 -12.26 13.14
CA ASP A 28 -8.63 -13.52 13.56
C ASP A 28 -7.65 -13.32 14.73
N ARG A 29 -7.02 -12.15 14.83
CA ARG A 29 -6.09 -11.81 15.94
C ARG A 29 -6.78 -11.34 17.20
N LEU A 30 -7.84 -10.54 17.07
CA LEU A 30 -8.49 -9.86 18.20
C LEU A 30 -9.83 -10.50 18.58
N GLY A 31 -10.42 -11.27 17.68
CA GLY A 31 -11.70 -11.95 17.89
C GLY A 31 -12.91 -11.00 17.86
N GLY A 32 -14.09 -11.57 18.12
CA GLY A 32 -15.33 -10.81 18.26
C GLY A 32 -15.70 -10.02 17.01
N LEU A 33 -16.12 -8.77 17.21
CA LEU A 33 -16.54 -7.84 16.15
C LEU A 33 -15.44 -6.87 15.70
N HIS A 34 -14.16 -7.19 15.98
CA HIS A 34 -13.05 -6.33 15.56
C HIS A 34 -12.89 -6.32 14.04
N SER A 35 -12.62 -5.12 13.52
CA SER A 35 -12.26 -4.85 12.13
C SER A 35 -11.06 -3.92 12.07
N ALA A 36 -10.40 -3.85 10.92
CA ALA A 36 -9.26 -2.97 10.72
C ALA A 36 -9.67 -1.49 10.75
N ARG A 37 -8.93 -0.66 11.50
CA ARG A 37 -9.01 0.79 11.33
C ARG A 37 -8.27 1.16 10.05
N LEU A 38 -8.98 1.66 9.06
CA LEU A 38 -8.44 1.87 7.72
C LEU A 38 -8.93 3.17 7.11
N VAL A 39 -7.99 3.92 6.54
CA VAL A 39 -8.23 5.03 5.62
C VAL A 39 -7.80 4.55 4.25
N MET A 40 -8.66 4.64 3.25
CA MET A 40 -8.30 4.30 1.87
C MET A 40 -8.42 5.53 0.98
N VAL A 41 -7.33 5.88 0.30
CA VAL A 41 -7.33 6.83 -0.81
C VAL A 41 -7.35 6.00 -2.09
N SER A 42 -8.53 5.88 -2.67
CA SER A 42 -8.73 5.16 -3.94
C SER A 42 -8.54 6.14 -5.10
N LEU A 43 -7.53 5.87 -5.93
CA LEU A 43 -7.20 6.67 -7.11
C LEU A 43 -8.03 6.18 -8.31
N ASP A 44 -8.32 7.08 -9.24
CA ASP A 44 -8.78 6.68 -10.57
C ASP A 44 -7.57 6.22 -11.39
N PHE A 45 -7.59 4.97 -11.86
CA PHE A 45 -6.51 4.44 -12.66
C PHE A 45 -6.34 5.18 -14.00
N ASN A 46 -7.41 5.78 -14.51
CA ASN A 46 -7.38 6.57 -15.73
C ASN A 46 -6.47 7.81 -15.62
N ASP A 47 -6.22 8.32 -14.42
CA ASP A 47 -5.28 9.44 -14.19
C ASP A 47 -3.81 8.98 -14.22
N LEU A 48 -3.56 7.71 -13.93
CA LEU A 48 -2.22 7.12 -13.82
C LEU A 48 -1.79 6.41 -15.11
N GLU A 49 -2.70 5.78 -15.81
CA GLU A 49 -2.42 4.93 -16.95
C GLU A 49 -1.70 5.65 -18.10
N PRO A 50 -2.12 6.85 -18.54
CA PRO A 50 -1.39 7.60 -19.57
C PRO A 50 0.03 7.97 -19.17
N LYS A 51 0.25 8.30 -17.89
CA LYS A 51 1.58 8.59 -17.34
C LYS A 51 2.47 7.36 -17.34
N LEU A 52 1.90 6.21 -17.00
CA LEU A 52 2.61 4.93 -17.03
C LEU A 52 3.06 4.58 -18.46
N ARG A 53 2.18 4.73 -19.44
CA ARG A 53 2.51 4.51 -20.87
C ARG A 53 3.61 5.44 -21.36
N ALA A 54 3.56 6.69 -20.93
CA ALA A 54 4.56 7.69 -21.28
C ALA A 54 5.89 7.53 -20.52
N GLY A 55 5.95 6.70 -19.49
CA GLY A 55 7.10 6.60 -18.59
C GLY A 55 7.27 7.84 -17.70
N ASP A 56 6.21 8.64 -17.52
CA ASP A 56 6.17 9.84 -16.68
C ASP A 56 6.13 9.44 -15.19
N TRP A 57 7.27 9.00 -14.68
CA TRP A 57 7.40 8.60 -13.28
C TRP A 57 7.31 9.78 -12.31
N ASP A 58 7.66 10.99 -12.72
CA ASP A 58 7.54 12.21 -11.91
C ASP A 58 6.06 12.55 -11.68
N GLY A 59 5.25 12.47 -12.73
CA GLY A 59 3.80 12.64 -12.61
C GLY A 59 3.14 11.56 -11.75
N ILE A 60 3.57 10.31 -11.86
CA ILE A 60 3.11 9.21 -11.00
C ILE A 60 3.51 9.47 -9.55
N THR A 61 4.76 9.87 -9.31
CA THR A 61 5.28 10.21 -7.97
C THR A 61 4.44 11.31 -7.32
N THR A 62 4.10 12.35 -8.08
CA THR A 62 3.28 13.46 -7.60
C THR A 62 1.91 12.99 -7.10
N ILE A 63 1.22 12.18 -7.89
CA ILE A 63 -0.11 11.65 -7.54
C ILE A 63 -0.05 10.74 -6.31
N LEU A 64 0.93 9.83 -6.26
CA LEU A 64 1.05 8.88 -5.14
C LEU A 64 1.51 9.55 -3.84
N SER A 65 2.39 10.54 -3.94
CA SER A 65 2.81 11.34 -2.79
C SER A 65 1.66 12.17 -2.22
N ASP A 66 0.80 12.72 -3.08
CA ASP A 66 -0.43 13.40 -2.64
C ASP A 66 -1.37 12.42 -1.93
N ALA A 67 -1.56 11.23 -2.48
CA ALA A 67 -2.37 10.19 -1.83
C ALA A 67 -1.83 9.80 -0.45
N ALA A 68 -0.49 9.70 -0.28
CA ALA A 68 0.14 9.44 1.00
C ALA A 68 -0.15 10.57 2.01
N ARG A 69 0.02 11.84 1.61
CA ARG A 69 -0.31 12.99 2.47
C ARG A 69 -1.77 12.98 2.90
N ARG A 70 -2.68 12.64 1.99
CA ARG A 70 -4.12 12.54 2.29
C ARG A 70 -4.42 11.43 3.30
N CYS A 71 -3.74 10.28 3.21
CA CYS A 71 -3.83 9.23 4.22
C CYS A 71 -3.38 9.75 5.59
N VAL A 72 -2.24 10.45 5.66
CA VAL A 72 -1.70 11.02 6.91
C VAL A 72 -2.67 12.04 7.49
N LEU A 73 -3.19 12.96 6.69
CA LEU A 73 -4.16 13.97 7.13
C LEU A 73 -5.46 13.34 7.65
N ALA A 74 -5.84 12.20 7.13
CA ALA A 74 -7.00 11.43 7.60
C ALA A 74 -6.68 10.54 8.82
N GLY A 75 -5.48 10.65 9.40
CA GLY A 75 -5.09 9.98 10.64
C GLY A 75 -4.47 8.60 10.45
N ALA A 76 -3.96 8.27 9.26
CA ALA A 76 -3.19 7.05 9.07
C ALA A 76 -1.87 7.09 9.87
N GLU A 77 -1.51 5.97 10.48
CA GLU A 77 -0.28 5.77 11.26
C GLU A 77 0.70 4.82 10.58
N SER A 78 0.32 4.29 9.41
CA SER A 78 1.16 3.51 8.50
C SER A 78 0.58 3.57 7.10
N ILE A 79 1.43 3.36 6.06
CA ILE A 79 0.99 3.36 4.66
C ILE A 79 1.24 1.99 4.03
N LEU A 80 0.24 1.53 3.27
CA LEU A 80 0.34 0.41 2.33
C LEU A 80 0.08 0.92 0.91
N ILE A 81 0.89 0.46 -0.04
CA ILE A 81 0.73 0.76 -1.46
C ILE A 81 0.09 -0.46 -2.13
N GLY A 82 -1.16 -0.35 -2.57
CA GLY A 82 -1.94 -1.42 -3.18
C GLY A 82 -1.54 -1.72 -4.63
N SER A 83 -0.23 -1.70 -4.94
CA SER A 83 0.31 -2.00 -6.27
C SER A 83 1.78 -2.38 -6.18
N ASN A 84 2.17 -3.49 -6.77
CA ASN A 84 3.59 -3.90 -6.81
C ASN A 84 4.45 -2.90 -7.60
N THR A 85 4.09 -2.61 -8.84
CA THR A 85 4.89 -1.77 -9.76
C THR A 85 5.17 -0.38 -9.20
N ARG A 86 4.26 0.21 -8.39
CA ARG A 86 4.39 1.57 -7.84
C ARG A 86 5.38 1.65 -6.68
N HIS A 87 5.87 0.51 -6.18
CA HIS A 87 6.99 0.50 -5.23
C HIS A 87 8.29 1.02 -5.85
N ARG A 88 8.36 1.20 -7.17
CA ARG A 88 9.46 1.90 -7.83
C ARG A 88 9.68 3.32 -7.28
N VAL A 89 8.61 4.01 -6.87
CA VAL A 89 8.65 5.36 -6.29
C VAL A 89 8.37 5.35 -4.79
N HIS A 90 8.61 4.21 -4.12
CA HIS A 90 8.34 4.03 -2.69
C HIS A 90 9.06 5.08 -1.82
N ALA A 91 10.32 5.42 -2.14
CA ALA A 91 11.09 6.39 -1.35
C ALA A 91 10.41 7.76 -1.29
N ASP A 92 9.87 8.23 -2.41
CA ASP A 92 9.17 9.52 -2.49
C ASP A 92 7.83 9.48 -1.75
N ILE A 93 7.10 8.36 -1.88
CA ILE A 93 5.86 8.13 -1.14
C ILE A 93 6.13 8.11 0.38
N ALA A 94 7.17 7.41 0.81
CA ALA A 94 7.57 7.34 2.20
C ALA A 94 8.00 8.72 2.75
N ALA A 95 8.71 9.51 1.96
CA ALA A 95 9.05 10.89 2.31
C ALA A 95 7.79 11.76 2.47
N ALA A 96 6.80 11.59 1.59
CA ALA A 96 5.53 12.30 1.66
C ALA A 96 4.64 11.85 2.84
N ALA A 97 4.89 10.68 3.39
CA ALA A 97 4.17 10.11 4.54
C ALA A 97 4.58 10.70 5.90
N ALA A 98 5.37 11.79 5.92
CA ALA A 98 5.70 12.57 7.12
C ALA A 98 6.26 11.74 8.30
N GLY A 99 7.08 10.73 8.00
CA GLY A 99 7.77 9.91 9.01
C GLY A 99 6.95 8.74 9.55
N ILE A 100 5.70 8.54 9.15
CA ILE A 100 5.00 7.30 9.48
C ILE A 100 5.51 6.14 8.62
N PRO A 101 5.50 4.88 9.13
CA PRO A 101 6.00 3.73 8.38
C PRO A 101 5.27 3.55 7.04
N CYS A 102 6.03 3.43 5.96
CA CYS A 102 5.53 3.06 4.65
C CYS A 102 6.05 1.65 4.30
N CYS A 103 5.15 0.69 4.18
CA CYS A 103 5.51 -0.71 3.98
C CYS A 103 5.98 -0.95 2.54
N HIS A 104 7.18 -1.54 2.39
CA HIS A 104 7.70 -1.94 1.08
C HIS A 104 7.41 -3.42 0.81
N ILE A 105 6.65 -3.72 -0.25
CA ILE A 105 6.18 -5.09 -0.54
C ILE A 105 7.33 -6.09 -0.68
N ALA A 106 8.44 -5.71 -1.32
CA ALA A 106 9.59 -6.60 -1.50
C ALA A 106 10.29 -6.90 -0.17
N GLU A 107 10.41 -5.92 0.73
CA GLU A 107 11.03 -6.11 2.04
C GLU A 107 10.22 -7.06 2.92
N VAL A 108 8.90 -6.87 2.99
CA VAL A 108 8.04 -7.75 3.81
C VAL A 108 7.94 -9.15 3.21
N THR A 109 7.98 -9.28 1.87
CA THR A 109 8.03 -10.57 1.19
C THR A 109 9.36 -11.27 1.47
N GLY A 110 10.48 -10.57 1.36
CA GLY A 110 11.81 -11.09 1.67
C GLY A 110 11.91 -11.55 3.14
N ALA A 111 11.40 -10.77 4.07
CA ALA A 111 11.34 -11.13 5.48
C ALA A 111 10.49 -12.39 5.73
N ALA A 112 9.35 -12.53 5.03
CA ALA A 112 8.52 -13.72 5.13
C ALA A 112 9.22 -14.97 4.58
N LEU A 113 9.90 -14.87 3.42
CA LEU A 113 10.68 -15.95 2.84
C LEU A 113 11.81 -16.40 3.77
N ALA A 114 12.53 -15.44 4.37
CA ALA A 114 13.60 -15.73 5.32
C ALA A 114 13.06 -16.45 6.58
N ARG A 115 11.95 -16.00 7.14
CA ARG A 115 11.29 -16.61 8.29
C ARG A 115 10.88 -18.08 7.99
N ASP A 116 10.41 -18.33 6.77
CA ASP A 116 9.97 -19.66 6.32
C ASP A 116 11.14 -20.51 5.77
N ASN A 117 12.39 -20.07 5.95
CA ASN A 117 13.62 -20.72 5.46
C ASN A 117 13.62 -21.00 3.94
N ARG A 118 12.93 -20.18 3.15
CA ARG A 118 12.91 -20.28 1.70
C ARG A 118 14.17 -19.61 1.12
N LYS A 119 15.02 -20.39 0.43
CA LYS A 119 16.27 -19.89 -0.16
C LYS A 119 16.10 -19.44 -1.63
N THR A 120 15.04 -19.87 -2.27
CA THR A 120 14.73 -19.55 -3.66
C THR A 120 13.24 -19.25 -3.82
N ALA A 121 12.92 -18.31 -4.69
CA ALA A 121 11.55 -17.98 -5.09
C ALA A 121 11.49 -17.83 -6.61
N GLY A 122 10.42 -18.33 -7.22
CA GLY A 122 10.11 -18.06 -8.62
C GLY A 122 9.49 -16.68 -8.77
N LEU A 123 9.87 -15.95 -9.80
CA LEU A 123 9.20 -14.71 -10.22
C LEU A 123 8.33 -15.01 -11.44
N LEU A 124 7.05 -14.61 -11.37
CA LEU A 124 6.08 -14.79 -12.45
C LEU A 124 5.78 -13.45 -13.12
#